data_493a2b1a24d562d82c72fdd6b5a73b80
#
_entry.id   493a2b1a24d562d82c72fdd6b5a73b80
#
_cell.length_a   1.000
_cell.length_b   1.000
_cell.length_c   1.000
_cell.angle_alpha   90.00
_cell.angle_beta   90.00
_cell.angle_gamma   90.00
#
_symmetry.space_group_name_H-M   'P 1'
#
loop_
_entity.id
_entity.type
_entity.pdbx_description
1 polymer ?
#
loop_
_entity_poly.entity_id
_entity_poly.type
_entity_poly.pdbx_seq_one_letter_code
_entity_poly.pdbx_strand_id
1 'polypeptide(L)'
;MLVISLASGASYFKTPGVAAQRAIEAIETNAISYGETEGMAALREAVVEKYTQLNIKDLLPDQVLVTSGVKQALYNLLQNLLRTPEDEVILPIPSWFGFQELMRYSKGKLVPLHTRLEDNFALTPQMLQQVITKNTRLLLLTNPNNPTGRTYSLQELEALFQVLEKYPEVLVICDEIYDQVAFGKQVPTALASQYLKNRIIVVNGISKSFAMSGWRVGYMVGPLNIIQACTDFQQATISGVSTVLQEAALAALQQADAVLQPMQAVLEANRTLMINSLKQLTEVRLMEPEGSYYIFADFSAYLNHTSPEGTEIKSGTDLWEYLKQKAKVEVQPGENFGAPGFARLSFAVEPDRLLQALQQLSSCLTQLKPLEVTNSRF
;
A
#
# COMPACT_ATOMS: atom_id res chain seq x y z
N MET A 1 -15.76 -0.36 -27.27
CA MET A 1 -15.21 -1.29 -26.24
C MET A 1 -15.08 -0.51 -24.93
N LEU A 2 -15.48 -1.08 -23.81
CA LEU A 2 -15.35 -0.41 -22.50
C LEU A 2 -13.87 -0.42 -22.07
N VAL A 3 -13.45 0.62 -21.35
CA VAL A 3 -12.09 0.70 -20.79
C VAL A 3 -11.94 -0.33 -19.67
N ILE A 4 -10.86 -1.09 -19.68
CA ILE A 4 -10.45 -2.00 -18.61
C ILE A 4 -9.48 -1.25 -17.72
N SER A 5 -9.84 -1.04 -16.44
CA SER A 5 -8.98 -0.31 -15.51
C SER A 5 -8.07 -1.28 -14.75
N LEU A 6 -6.77 -1.13 -14.96
CA LEU A 6 -5.70 -1.70 -14.13
C LEU A 6 -5.16 -0.67 -13.13
N ALA A 7 -5.78 0.52 -13.03
CA ALA A 7 -5.36 1.60 -12.15
C ALA A 7 -5.89 1.46 -10.72
N SER A 8 -6.94 0.62 -10.51
CA SER A 8 -7.65 0.54 -9.24
C SER A 8 -6.76 0.11 -8.07
N GLY A 9 -6.95 0.77 -6.93
CA GLY A 9 -6.42 0.33 -5.64
C GLY A 9 -7.34 -0.66 -4.88
N ALA A 10 -8.51 -0.98 -5.43
CA ALA A 10 -9.43 -2.00 -4.91
C ALA A 10 -9.37 -3.25 -5.78
N SER A 11 -9.53 -4.41 -5.15
CA SER A 11 -9.64 -5.69 -5.86
C SER A 11 -11.05 -5.90 -6.41
N TYR A 12 -11.18 -6.79 -7.38
CA TYR A 12 -12.48 -7.18 -7.96
C TYR A 12 -13.25 -8.20 -7.09
N PHE A 13 -12.59 -8.78 -6.10
CA PHE A 13 -13.22 -9.75 -5.22
C PHE A 13 -14.39 -9.15 -4.46
N LYS A 14 -15.40 -9.97 -4.23
CA LYS A 14 -16.56 -9.59 -3.42
C LYS A 14 -16.18 -9.61 -1.93
N THR A 15 -16.93 -8.87 -1.14
CA THR A 15 -16.90 -9.00 0.33
C THR A 15 -17.06 -10.46 0.73
N PRO A 16 -16.24 -11.00 1.64
CA PRO A 16 -16.40 -12.37 2.14
C PRO A 16 -17.81 -12.61 2.70
N GLY A 17 -18.40 -13.76 2.34
CA GLY A 17 -19.77 -14.09 2.76
C GLY A 17 -19.95 -14.07 4.27
N VAL A 18 -18.96 -14.55 5.03
CA VAL A 18 -18.94 -14.53 6.50
C VAL A 18 -19.03 -13.13 7.07
N ALA A 19 -18.31 -12.17 6.47
CA ALA A 19 -18.33 -10.77 6.89
C ALA A 19 -19.68 -10.11 6.59
N ALA A 20 -20.22 -10.35 5.39
CA ALA A 20 -21.52 -9.82 4.98
C ALA A 20 -22.64 -10.37 5.87
N GLN A 21 -22.65 -11.67 6.12
CA GLN A 21 -23.65 -12.33 6.98
C GLN A 21 -23.58 -11.76 8.41
N ARG A 22 -22.39 -11.61 8.98
CA ARG A 22 -22.24 -11.08 10.34
C ARG A 22 -22.72 -9.63 10.48
N ALA A 23 -22.52 -8.81 9.44
CA ALA A 23 -23.07 -7.45 9.42
C ALA A 23 -24.61 -7.45 9.39
N ILE A 24 -25.23 -8.33 8.63
CA ILE A 24 -26.70 -8.47 8.58
C ILE A 24 -27.23 -8.87 9.95
N GLU A 25 -26.64 -9.87 10.59
CA GLU A 25 -27.00 -10.31 11.93
C GLU A 25 -26.87 -9.17 12.97
N ALA A 26 -25.80 -8.40 12.91
CA ALA A 26 -25.61 -7.24 13.79
C ALA A 26 -26.70 -6.17 13.62
N ILE A 27 -27.18 -5.96 12.39
CA ILE A 27 -28.28 -5.05 12.10
C ILE A 27 -29.62 -5.62 12.62
N GLU A 28 -29.90 -6.87 12.36
CA GLU A 28 -31.16 -7.55 12.77
C GLU A 28 -31.30 -7.65 14.30
N THR A 29 -30.20 -7.84 15.01
CA THR A 29 -30.17 -7.89 16.48
C THR A 29 -30.11 -6.51 17.13
N ASN A 30 -30.19 -5.44 16.34
CA ASN A 30 -30.10 -4.04 16.79
C ASN A 30 -28.84 -3.73 17.62
N ALA A 31 -27.72 -4.39 17.30
CA ALA A 31 -26.42 -4.18 17.94
C ALA A 31 -25.76 -2.86 17.45
N ILE A 32 -26.57 -1.87 17.06
CA ILE A 32 -26.10 -0.58 16.53
C ILE A 32 -26.18 0.45 17.65
N SER A 33 -25.05 0.67 18.33
CA SER A 33 -24.90 1.72 19.36
C SER A 33 -23.56 2.42 19.18
N TYR A 34 -23.37 3.51 19.91
CA TYR A 34 -22.03 4.06 20.09
C TYR A 34 -21.17 2.99 20.79
N GLY A 35 -20.13 2.55 20.07
CA GLY A 35 -19.12 1.64 20.64
C GLY A 35 -18.02 2.41 21.35
N GLU A 36 -17.11 1.65 21.95
CA GLU A 36 -15.87 2.20 22.50
C GLU A 36 -15.04 2.87 21.41
N THR A 37 -14.40 3.98 21.73
CA THR A 37 -13.57 4.73 20.76
C THR A 37 -12.40 3.91 20.27
N GLU A 38 -11.83 3.11 21.16
CA GLU A 38 -10.72 2.19 20.87
C GLU A 38 -11.12 1.07 19.90
N GLY A 39 -12.40 0.81 19.81
CA GLY A 39 -12.99 -0.31 19.09
C GLY A 39 -13.40 -1.47 19.99
N MET A 40 -14.26 -2.34 19.48
CA MET A 40 -14.79 -3.50 20.20
C MET A 40 -13.66 -4.35 20.79
N ALA A 41 -13.79 -4.73 22.08
CA ALA A 41 -12.80 -5.56 22.76
C ALA A 41 -12.48 -6.84 21.97
N ALA A 42 -13.51 -7.55 21.49
CA ALA A 42 -13.34 -8.78 20.71
C ALA A 42 -12.53 -8.56 19.40
N LEU A 43 -12.68 -7.41 18.73
CA LEU A 43 -11.89 -7.11 17.53
C LEU A 43 -10.43 -6.77 17.88
N ARG A 44 -10.21 -6.03 18.97
CA ARG A 44 -8.86 -5.73 19.46
C ARG A 44 -8.13 -7.01 19.90
N GLU A 45 -8.81 -7.93 20.59
CA GLU A 45 -8.30 -9.26 20.94
C GLU A 45 -7.97 -10.10 19.70
N ALA A 46 -8.83 -10.10 18.67
CA ALA A 46 -8.55 -10.80 17.41
C ALA A 46 -7.33 -10.24 16.68
N VAL A 47 -7.10 -8.93 16.77
CA VAL A 47 -5.87 -8.30 16.24
C VAL A 47 -4.65 -8.76 17.04
N VAL A 48 -4.73 -8.79 18.38
CA VAL A 48 -3.64 -9.31 19.24
C VAL A 48 -3.34 -10.77 18.89
N GLU A 49 -4.37 -11.59 18.73
CA GLU A 49 -4.20 -13.01 18.36
C GLU A 49 -3.47 -13.17 17.03
N LYS A 50 -3.83 -12.37 16.00
CA LYS A 50 -3.11 -12.34 14.72
C LYS A 50 -1.61 -12.11 14.92
N TYR A 51 -1.22 -11.14 15.74
CA TYR A 51 0.20 -10.86 15.99
C TYR A 51 0.87 -11.91 16.90
N THR A 52 0.12 -12.53 17.80
CA THR A 52 0.58 -13.66 18.62
C THR A 52 0.98 -14.85 17.74
N GLN A 53 0.21 -15.13 16.68
CA GLN A 53 0.55 -16.16 15.68
C GLN A 53 1.82 -15.82 14.89
N LEU A 54 2.20 -14.53 14.82
CA LEU A 54 3.47 -14.04 14.27
C LEU A 54 4.59 -13.97 15.34
N ASN A 55 4.42 -14.61 16.49
CA ASN A 55 5.35 -14.64 17.63
C ASN A 55 5.52 -13.29 18.39
N ILE A 56 4.60 -12.35 18.25
CA ILE A 56 4.57 -11.13 19.07
C ILE A 56 3.75 -11.41 20.32
N LYS A 57 4.41 -11.78 21.43
CA LYS A 57 3.74 -12.34 22.63
C LYS A 57 3.35 -11.28 23.68
N ASP A 58 3.96 -10.11 23.65
CA ASP A 58 3.80 -9.10 24.71
C ASP A 58 2.81 -7.98 24.30
N LEU A 59 2.05 -8.18 23.23
CA LEU A 59 1.05 -7.22 22.76
C LEU A 59 -0.25 -7.36 23.56
N LEU A 60 -0.77 -6.22 24.02
CA LEU A 60 -2.03 -6.14 24.78
C LEU A 60 -3.13 -5.46 23.96
N PRO A 61 -4.42 -5.75 24.19
CA PRO A 61 -5.53 -5.10 23.51
C PRO A 61 -5.53 -3.56 23.61
N ASP A 62 -5.02 -3.00 24.71
CA ASP A 62 -4.92 -1.55 24.92
C ASP A 62 -3.87 -0.88 24.02
N GLN A 63 -3.03 -1.66 23.37
CA GLN A 63 -2.07 -1.22 22.36
C GLN A 63 -2.64 -1.27 20.93
N VAL A 64 -3.95 -1.48 20.81
CA VAL A 64 -4.70 -1.55 19.53
C VAL A 64 -5.76 -0.47 19.51
N LEU A 65 -5.78 0.37 18.46
CA LEU A 65 -6.85 1.30 18.16
C LEU A 65 -7.49 0.95 16.82
N VAL A 66 -8.79 0.66 16.83
CA VAL A 66 -9.59 0.45 15.62
C VAL A 66 -9.95 1.81 15.00
N THR A 67 -9.78 1.94 13.69
CA THR A 67 -9.94 3.22 12.97
C THR A 67 -10.81 3.05 11.73
N SER A 68 -11.33 4.17 11.20
CA SER A 68 -12.10 4.18 9.93
C SER A 68 -11.18 3.97 8.72
N GLY A 69 -10.55 2.78 8.66
CA GLY A 69 -9.52 2.38 7.71
C GLY A 69 -8.14 2.96 8.04
N VAL A 70 -7.11 2.40 7.40
CA VAL A 70 -5.70 2.79 7.61
C VAL A 70 -5.44 4.28 7.33
N LYS A 71 -6.17 4.91 6.40
CA LYS A 71 -6.00 6.35 6.13
C LYS A 71 -6.31 7.20 7.36
N GLN A 72 -7.33 6.83 8.16
CA GLN A 72 -7.64 7.51 9.42
C GLN A 72 -6.55 7.24 10.48
N ALA A 73 -6.05 6.00 10.56
CA ALA A 73 -4.94 5.68 11.46
C ALA A 73 -3.72 6.56 11.18
N LEU A 74 -3.31 6.64 9.92
CA LEU A 74 -2.20 7.49 9.48
C LEU A 74 -2.46 8.98 9.79
N TYR A 75 -3.67 9.47 9.53
CA TYR A 75 -4.03 10.85 9.85
C TYR A 75 -3.92 11.14 11.36
N ASN A 76 -4.49 10.28 12.20
CA ASN A 76 -4.40 10.40 13.65
C ASN A 76 -2.94 10.44 14.11
N LEU A 77 -2.07 9.55 13.60
CA LEU A 77 -0.66 9.50 13.93
C LEU A 77 0.07 10.78 13.52
N LEU A 78 -0.12 11.25 12.28
CA LEU A 78 0.55 12.45 11.79
C LEU A 78 0.12 13.71 12.58
N GLN A 79 -1.16 13.82 12.97
CA GLN A 79 -1.66 14.94 13.77
C GLN A 79 -1.08 14.95 15.19
N ASN A 80 -0.84 13.79 15.78
CA ASN A 80 -0.33 13.68 17.15
C ASN A 80 1.19 13.73 17.24
N LEU A 81 1.89 13.24 16.21
CA LEU A 81 3.35 13.08 16.26
C LEU A 81 4.11 14.26 15.66
N LEU A 82 3.51 15.00 14.71
CA LEU A 82 4.13 16.17 14.08
C LEU A 82 3.61 17.44 14.76
N ARG A 83 4.52 18.20 15.37
CA ARG A 83 4.20 19.36 16.20
C ARG A 83 4.52 20.69 15.54
N THR A 84 5.57 20.70 14.71
CA THR A 84 6.10 21.92 14.08
C THR A 84 6.27 21.72 12.56
N PRO A 85 6.30 22.80 11.77
CA PRO A 85 6.59 22.72 10.33
C PRO A 85 7.99 22.19 10.00
N GLU A 86 8.92 22.22 10.96
CA GLU A 86 10.28 21.74 10.81
C GLU A 86 10.38 20.22 10.98
N ASP A 87 9.40 19.58 11.60
CA ASP A 87 9.37 18.14 11.82
C ASP A 87 9.43 17.40 10.48
N GLU A 88 10.35 16.46 10.35
CA GLU A 88 10.63 15.75 9.10
C GLU A 88 10.09 14.32 9.13
N VAL A 89 9.45 13.94 8.02
CA VAL A 89 8.99 12.57 7.75
C VAL A 89 9.77 12.03 6.57
N ILE A 90 10.67 11.06 6.82
CA ILE A 90 11.37 10.36 5.75
C ILE A 90 10.41 9.38 5.08
N LEU A 91 10.30 9.48 3.76
CA LEU A 91 9.42 8.64 2.93
C LEU A 91 10.20 8.08 1.75
N PRO A 92 10.42 6.75 1.69
CA PRO A 92 10.95 6.11 0.49
C PRO A 92 10.01 6.32 -0.71
N ILE A 93 10.59 6.70 -1.84
CA ILE A 93 9.89 6.93 -3.10
C ILE A 93 10.41 5.90 -4.12
N PRO A 94 9.55 5.21 -4.88
CA PRO A 94 8.11 5.39 -5.06
C PRO A 94 7.28 4.96 -3.85
N SER A 95 6.21 5.73 -3.56
CA SER A 95 5.30 5.46 -2.45
C SER A 95 3.86 5.82 -2.80
N TRP A 96 2.92 5.32 -2.01
CA TRP A 96 1.52 5.66 -2.16
C TRP A 96 1.28 7.17 -2.01
N PHE A 97 0.69 7.80 -3.04
CA PHE A 97 0.44 9.24 -3.09
C PHE A 97 -0.42 9.78 -1.92
N GLY A 98 -1.20 8.92 -1.28
CA GLY A 98 -1.99 9.30 -0.11
C GLY A 98 -1.16 9.79 1.08
N PHE A 99 0.12 9.41 1.19
CA PHE A 99 1.01 9.97 2.20
C PHE A 99 1.29 11.45 1.96
N GLN A 100 1.55 11.82 0.71
CA GLN A 100 1.77 13.22 0.34
C GLN A 100 0.50 14.05 0.58
N GLU A 101 -0.68 13.49 0.28
CA GLU A 101 -1.95 14.17 0.53
C GLU A 101 -2.21 14.36 2.04
N LEU A 102 -1.96 13.35 2.87
CA LEU A 102 -2.12 13.46 4.32
C LEU A 102 -1.17 14.49 4.92
N MET A 103 0.06 14.58 4.39
CA MET A 103 1.03 15.58 4.85
C MET A 103 0.60 17.03 4.59
N ARG A 104 -0.24 17.30 3.58
CA ARG A 104 -0.80 18.65 3.35
C ARG A 104 -1.68 19.14 4.51
N TYR A 105 -2.24 18.21 5.28
CA TYR A 105 -3.08 18.48 6.45
C TYR A 105 -2.34 18.27 7.77
N SER A 106 -1.05 18.02 7.73
CA SER A 106 -0.17 17.81 8.88
C SER A 106 0.83 18.95 9.01
N LYS A 107 1.45 19.10 10.17
CA LYS A 107 2.37 20.22 10.43
C LYS A 107 3.76 20.01 9.83
N GLY A 108 4.24 18.79 9.72
CA GLY A 108 5.61 18.51 9.27
C GLY A 108 5.77 18.58 7.74
N LYS A 109 6.98 18.26 7.29
CA LYS A 109 7.36 18.18 5.85
C LYS A 109 7.89 16.80 5.48
N LEU A 110 7.68 16.40 4.23
CA LEU A 110 8.25 15.17 3.68
C LEU A 110 9.70 15.37 3.30
N VAL A 111 10.52 14.36 3.60
CA VAL A 111 11.87 14.19 3.09
C VAL A 111 11.85 12.96 2.18
N PRO A 112 11.69 13.15 0.86
CA PRO A 112 11.63 12.02 -0.07
C PRO A 112 13.01 11.36 -0.19
N LEU A 113 13.03 10.03 -0.14
CA LEU A 113 14.23 9.22 -0.30
C LEU A 113 14.07 8.30 -1.51
N HIS A 114 14.65 8.69 -2.63
CA HIS A 114 14.43 8.00 -3.90
C HIS A 114 15.17 6.67 -3.95
N THR A 115 14.41 5.59 -4.17
CA THR A 115 14.89 4.25 -4.46
C THR A 115 14.77 3.95 -5.96
N ARG A 116 15.50 2.97 -6.47
CA ARG A 116 15.59 2.70 -7.90
C ARG A 116 15.25 1.26 -8.24
N LEU A 117 14.77 1.04 -9.47
CA LEU A 117 14.46 -0.28 -9.99
C LEU A 117 15.69 -1.20 -10.01
N GLU A 118 16.86 -0.65 -10.36
CA GLU A 118 18.14 -1.37 -10.41
C GLU A 118 18.52 -1.99 -9.06
N ASP A 119 18.08 -1.37 -7.97
CA ASP A 119 18.28 -1.81 -6.59
C ASP A 119 17.03 -2.51 -6.03
N ASN A 120 16.10 -2.95 -6.89
CA ASN A 120 14.79 -3.50 -6.52
C ASN A 120 14.02 -2.58 -5.55
N PHE A 121 14.14 -1.27 -5.69
CA PHE A 121 13.54 -0.26 -4.82
C PHE A 121 13.90 -0.42 -3.34
N ALA A 122 15.09 -0.94 -3.03
CA ALA A 122 15.54 -1.11 -1.66
C ALA A 122 15.89 0.23 -1.01
N LEU A 123 15.35 0.49 0.18
CA LEU A 123 15.92 1.45 1.11
C LEU A 123 17.07 0.78 1.86
N THR A 124 18.24 1.41 1.87
CA THR A 124 19.42 0.87 2.59
C THR A 124 19.72 1.69 3.84
N PRO A 125 20.40 1.09 4.84
CA PRO A 125 20.87 1.82 6.03
C PRO A 125 21.70 3.06 5.69
N GLN A 126 22.54 2.97 4.65
CA GLN A 126 23.39 4.08 4.21
C GLN A 126 22.57 5.26 3.66
N MET A 127 21.55 4.96 2.81
CA MET A 127 20.65 5.98 2.30
C MET A 127 19.90 6.67 3.45
N LEU A 128 19.38 5.89 4.40
CA LEU A 128 18.66 6.41 5.56
C LEU A 128 19.55 7.32 6.40
N GLN A 129 20.78 6.90 6.69
CA GLN A 129 21.72 7.66 7.51
C GLN A 129 22.10 9.03 6.90
N GLN A 130 22.10 9.15 5.56
CA GLN A 130 22.45 10.38 4.87
C GLN A 130 21.40 11.49 4.99
N VAL A 131 20.13 11.13 5.26
CA VAL A 131 19.01 12.09 5.25
C VAL A 131 18.45 12.40 6.64
N ILE A 132 18.83 11.64 7.67
CA ILE A 132 18.38 11.89 9.05
C ILE A 132 19.01 13.19 9.56
N THR A 133 18.16 14.06 10.10
CA THR A 133 18.56 15.32 10.76
C THR A 133 18.04 15.36 12.19
N LYS A 134 18.39 16.40 12.94
CA LYS A 134 17.84 16.66 14.28
C LYS A 134 16.32 16.92 14.28
N ASN A 135 15.75 17.24 13.11
CA ASN A 135 14.33 17.51 12.93
C ASN A 135 13.56 16.26 12.50
N THR A 136 14.23 15.17 12.14
CA THR A 136 13.57 13.92 11.76
C THR A 136 12.76 13.37 12.93
N ARG A 137 11.48 13.10 12.71
CA ARG A 137 10.53 12.54 13.68
C ARG A 137 10.01 11.18 13.27
N LEU A 138 9.81 10.97 11.96
CA LEU A 138 9.18 9.74 11.46
C LEU A 138 9.98 9.16 10.30
N LEU A 139 10.11 7.83 10.30
CA LEU A 139 10.34 7.03 9.12
C LEU A 139 9.01 6.34 8.76
N LEU A 140 8.51 6.56 7.55
CA LEU A 140 7.28 5.95 7.08
C LEU A 140 7.60 4.87 6.05
N LEU A 141 7.30 3.61 6.37
CA LEU A 141 7.53 2.45 5.51
C LEU A 141 6.19 1.82 5.10
N THR A 142 6.20 1.11 3.98
CA THR A 142 5.08 0.25 3.55
C THR A 142 5.63 -1.13 3.23
N ASN A 143 5.10 -2.17 3.88
CA ASN A 143 5.57 -3.55 3.72
C ASN A 143 4.41 -4.55 3.69
N PRO A 144 4.06 -5.14 2.56
CA PRO A 144 4.57 -4.94 1.18
C PRO A 144 4.29 -3.56 0.61
N ASN A 145 5.19 -3.06 -0.24
CA ASN A 145 5.13 -1.71 -0.76
C ASN A 145 4.05 -1.54 -1.86
N ASN A 146 3.39 -0.42 -1.83
CA ASN A 146 2.58 0.14 -2.92
C ASN A 146 3.27 1.43 -3.42
N PRO A 147 3.76 1.49 -4.66
CA PRO A 147 3.32 0.68 -5.82
C PRO A 147 4.22 -0.50 -6.21
N THR A 148 5.41 -0.64 -5.63
CA THR A 148 6.47 -1.49 -6.21
C THR A 148 6.25 -2.99 -6.03
N GLY A 149 5.48 -3.40 -5.02
CA GLY A 149 5.33 -4.81 -4.66
C GLY A 149 6.55 -5.40 -3.94
N ARG A 150 7.56 -4.58 -3.60
CA ARG A 150 8.69 -5.01 -2.79
C ARG A 150 8.23 -5.40 -1.38
N THR A 151 8.86 -6.45 -0.83
CA THR A 151 8.79 -6.79 0.59
C THR A 151 10.16 -6.66 1.23
N TYR A 152 10.19 -6.14 2.46
CA TYR A 152 11.38 -6.16 3.29
C TYR A 152 11.40 -7.42 4.13
N SER A 153 12.53 -8.10 4.19
CA SER A 153 12.80 -9.15 5.16
C SER A 153 12.96 -8.55 6.56
N LEU A 154 12.81 -9.38 7.61
CA LEU A 154 13.06 -8.92 8.98
C LEU A 154 14.48 -8.40 9.14
N GLN A 155 15.46 -9.06 8.51
CA GLN A 155 16.87 -8.63 8.54
C GLN A 155 17.07 -7.24 7.93
N GLU A 156 16.42 -6.93 6.81
CA GLU A 156 16.47 -5.61 6.19
C GLU A 156 15.82 -4.54 7.07
N LEU A 157 14.66 -4.84 7.66
CA LEU A 157 14.00 -3.94 8.62
C LEU A 157 14.89 -3.67 9.82
N GLU A 158 15.48 -4.70 10.41
CA GLU A 158 16.37 -4.58 11.55
C GLU A 158 17.63 -3.76 11.23
N ALA A 159 18.20 -3.91 10.04
CA ALA A 159 19.32 -3.11 9.60
C ALA A 159 18.99 -1.60 9.53
N LEU A 160 17.77 -1.26 9.06
CA LEU A 160 17.27 0.12 9.08
C LEU A 160 17.04 0.61 10.52
N PHE A 161 16.43 -0.21 11.36
CA PHE A 161 16.09 0.16 12.74
C PHE A 161 17.32 0.32 13.61
N GLN A 162 18.38 -0.44 13.36
CA GLN A 162 19.66 -0.29 14.03
C GLN A 162 20.30 1.09 13.76
N VAL A 163 20.12 1.67 12.56
CA VAL A 163 20.52 3.06 12.31
C VAL A 163 19.77 4.01 13.24
N LEU A 164 18.45 3.78 13.41
CA LEU A 164 17.57 4.65 14.19
C LEU A 164 17.78 4.54 15.72
N GLU A 165 18.50 3.55 16.22
CA GLU A 165 18.87 3.49 17.65
C GLU A 165 19.63 4.73 18.11
N LYS A 166 20.44 5.31 17.21
CA LYS A 166 21.20 6.53 17.47
C LYS A 166 20.35 7.80 17.48
N TYR A 167 19.10 7.71 17.09
CA TYR A 167 18.17 8.84 16.95
C TYR A 167 16.90 8.58 17.76
N PRO A 168 16.92 8.77 19.10
CA PRO A 168 15.85 8.35 20.00
C PRO A 168 14.50 9.01 19.73
N GLU A 169 14.48 10.18 19.09
CA GLU A 169 13.27 10.92 18.75
C GLU A 169 12.55 10.41 17.50
N VAL A 170 13.19 9.51 16.73
CA VAL A 170 12.61 9.01 15.47
C VAL A 170 11.74 7.79 15.75
N LEU A 171 10.47 7.88 15.36
CA LEU A 171 9.51 6.77 15.37
C LEU A 171 9.40 6.14 13.98
N VAL A 172 8.97 4.90 13.93
CA VAL A 172 8.67 4.20 12.67
C VAL A 172 7.18 3.95 12.58
N ILE A 173 6.58 4.38 11.47
CA ILE A 173 5.23 3.95 11.06
C ILE A 173 5.41 2.96 9.91
N CYS A 174 4.94 1.73 10.09
CA CYS A 174 4.93 0.70 9.05
C CYS A 174 3.50 0.42 8.60
N ASP A 175 3.19 0.74 7.35
CA ASP A 175 1.91 0.40 6.72
C ASP A 175 1.99 -1.03 6.19
N GLU A 176 1.31 -1.96 6.89
CA GLU A 176 1.29 -3.39 6.59
C GLU A 176 -0.04 -3.83 5.97
N ILE A 177 -0.77 -2.93 5.33
CA ILE A 177 -2.12 -3.20 4.79
C ILE A 177 -2.16 -4.35 3.76
N TYR A 178 -1.02 -4.73 3.20
CA TYR A 178 -0.86 -5.83 2.24
C TYR A 178 -0.21 -7.07 2.84
N ASP A 179 -0.03 -7.18 4.15
CA ASP A 179 0.72 -8.25 4.82
C ASP A 179 0.28 -9.67 4.47
N GLN A 180 -1.02 -9.87 4.18
CA GLN A 180 -1.58 -11.15 3.76
C GLN A 180 -1.60 -11.34 2.23
N VAL A 181 -1.09 -10.39 1.46
CA VAL A 181 -0.95 -10.49 0.01
C VAL A 181 0.53 -10.60 -0.32
N ALA A 182 1.05 -11.82 -0.20
CA ALA A 182 2.46 -12.14 -0.42
C ALA A 182 2.61 -13.39 -1.28
N PHE A 183 3.72 -13.48 -2.00
CA PHE A 183 4.02 -14.56 -2.93
C PHE A 183 5.32 -15.24 -2.55
N GLY A 184 5.23 -16.53 -2.18
CA GLY A 184 6.37 -17.39 -1.88
C GLY A 184 6.94 -17.27 -0.45
N LYS A 185 6.78 -16.14 0.25
CA LYS A 185 7.28 -15.94 1.63
C LYS A 185 6.26 -15.19 2.48
N GLN A 186 6.23 -15.52 3.77
CA GLN A 186 5.49 -14.71 4.74
C GLN A 186 6.15 -13.33 4.90
N VAL A 187 5.34 -12.29 4.90
CA VAL A 187 5.80 -10.92 5.15
C VAL A 187 6.02 -10.77 6.66
N PRO A 188 7.21 -10.35 7.10
CA PRO A 188 7.42 -10.08 8.52
C PRO A 188 6.73 -8.78 8.92
N THR A 189 6.16 -8.76 10.12
CA THR A 189 5.73 -7.50 10.74
C THR A 189 6.94 -6.74 11.30
N ALA A 190 6.91 -5.41 11.23
CA ALA A 190 7.93 -4.56 11.86
C ALA A 190 7.99 -4.75 13.38
N LEU A 191 6.88 -5.15 14.02
CA LEU A 191 6.81 -5.44 15.45
C LEU A 191 7.70 -6.62 15.87
N ALA A 192 8.09 -7.49 14.93
CA ALA A 192 8.99 -8.62 15.21
C ALA A 192 10.44 -8.21 15.45
N SER A 193 10.79 -6.96 15.15
CA SER A 193 12.15 -6.46 15.37
C SER A 193 12.54 -6.45 16.83
N GLN A 194 13.77 -6.85 17.12
CA GLN A 194 14.38 -6.70 18.45
C GLN A 194 14.78 -5.26 18.76
N TYR A 195 14.89 -4.40 17.73
CA TYR A 195 15.22 -2.98 17.84
C TYR A 195 13.96 -2.12 17.93
N LEU A 196 14.05 -0.95 18.54
CA LEU A 196 13.02 0.08 18.57
C LEU A 196 11.65 -0.37 19.15
N LYS A 197 11.61 -1.36 20.05
CA LYS A 197 10.36 -1.98 20.56
C LYS A 197 9.26 -0.98 20.94
N ASN A 198 9.62 0.16 21.53
CA ASN A 198 8.69 1.21 21.97
C ASN A 198 8.60 2.39 20.98
N ARG A 199 9.04 2.21 19.74
CA ARG A 199 9.08 3.26 18.70
C ARG A 199 8.53 2.81 17.36
N ILE A 200 7.95 1.61 17.27
CA ILE A 200 7.34 1.08 16.06
C ILE A 200 5.82 1.15 16.22
N ILE A 201 5.16 1.71 15.22
CA ILE A 201 3.71 1.71 15.08
C ILE A 201 3.39 1.01 13.75
N VAL A 202 2.58 -0.03 13.80
CA VAL A 202 2.05 -0.69 12.62
C VAL A 202 0.63 -0.20 12.37
N VAL A 203 0.32 0.13 11.12
CA VAL A 203 -1.05 0.38 10.66
C VAL A 203 -1.46 -0.73 9.68
N ASN A 204 -2.65 -1.29 9.86
CA ASN A 204 -3.15 -2.41 9.07
C ASN A 204 -4.69 -2.41 9.04
N GLY A 205 -5.31 -3.38 8.38
CA GLY A 205 -6.77 -3.51 8.32
C GLY A 205 -7.23 -4.54 7.30
N ILE A 206 -8.54 -4.58 7.09
CA ILE A 206 -9.19 -5.57 6.24
C ILE A 206 -9.35 -5.13 4.77
N SER A 207 -8.96 -3.89 4.45
CA SER A 207 -9.29 -3.27 3.17
C SER A 207 -8.71 -3.99 1.96
N LYS A 208 -7.48 -4.50 2.04
CA LYS A 208 -6.74 -5.03 0.89
C LYS A 208 -6.73 -6.55 0.90
N SER A 209 -6.27 -7.13 1.98
CA SER A 209 -6.18 -8.59 2.12
C SER A 209 -7.55 -9.27 2.03
N PHE A 210 -8.59 -8.67 2.61
CA PHE A 210 -9.94 -9.25 2.67
C PHE A 210 -10.92 -8.67 1.64
N ALA A 211 -10.46 -7.88 0.66
CA ALA A 211 -11.31 -7.23 -0.34
C ALA A 211 -12.44 -6.34 0.26
N MET A 212 -12.21 -5.76 1.43
CA MET A 212 -13.20 -5.00 2.20
C MET A 212 -12.88 -3.50 2.25
N SER A 213 -12.38 -2.93 1.14
CA SER A 213 -11.94 -1.52 1.12
C SER A 213 -13.07 -0.52 1.39
N GLY A 214 -14.30 -0.81 0.94
CA GLY A 214 -15.49 0.00 1.19
C GLY A 214 -16.03 -0.07 2.63
N TRP A 215 -15.65 -1.07 3.40
CA TRP A 215 -16.11 -1.26 4.79
C TRP A 215 -15.44 -0.32 5.79
N ARG A 216 -14.34 0.30 5.40
CA ARG A 216 -13.68 1.32 6.22
C ARG A 216 -13.30 0.85 7.63
N VAL A 217 -12.72 -0.32 7.78
CA VAL A 217 -12.15 -0.80 9.05
C VAL A 217 -10.64 -1.02 8.88
N GLY A 218 -9.89 -0.39 9.75
CA GLY A 218 -8.46 -0.55 9.93
C GLY A 218 -8.11 -0.47 11.40
N TYR A 219 -6.84 -0.58 11.71
CA TYR A 219 -6.34 -0.45 13.07
C TYR A 219 -4.89 -0.01 13.07
N MET A 220 -4.45 0.50 14.20
CA MET A 220 -3.04 0.70 14.52
C MET A 220 -2.66 -0.09 15.76
N VAL A 221 -1.39 -0.51 15.80
CA VAL A 221 -0.77 -1.25 16.91
C VAL A 221 0.53 -0.56 17.25
N GLY A 222 0.77 -0.26 18.52
CA GLY A 222 2.01 0.41 18.90
C GLY A 222 2.11 0.72 20.40
N PRO A 223 3.05 1.59 20.79
CA PRO A 223 3.25 1.98 22.19
C PRO A 223 1.98 2.60 22.80
N LEU A 224 1.66 2.20 24.03
CA LEU A 224 0.43 2.58 24.71
C LEU A 224 0.18 4.09 24.75
N ASN A 225 1.22 4.88 25.02
CA ASN A 225 1.12 6.34 25.09
C ASN A 225 0.75 6.97 23.73
N ILE A 226 1.20 6.39 22.62
CA ILE A 226 0.85 6.85 21.26
C ILE A 226 -0.58 6.44 20.92
N ILE A 227 -0.94 5.20 21.24
CA ILE A 227 -2.30 4.70 21.06
C ILE A 227 -3.29 5.56 21.82
N GLN A 228 -3.02 5.86 23.10
CA GLN A 228 -3.91 6.70 23.92
C GLN A 228 -4.08 8.10 23.33
N ALA A 229 -2.99 8.77 22.91
CA ALA A 229 -3.07 10.08 22.27
C ALA A 229 -3.91 10.05 20.97
N CYS A 230 -3.77 8.99 20.18
CA CYS A 230 -4.58 8.80 18.97
C CYS A 230 -6.05 8.49 19.31
N THR A 231 -6.31 7.76 20.39
CA THR A 231 -7.67 7.49 20.87
C THR A 231 -8.35 8.76 21.30
N ASP A 232 -7.69 9.62 22.10
CA ASP A 232 -8.22 10.91 22.54
C ASP A 232 -8.54 11.82 21.33
N PHE A 233 -7.66 11.85 20.34
CA PHE A 233 -7.88 12.58 19.10
C PHE A 233 -9.05 12.00 18.28
N GLN A 234 -9.16 10.67 18.21
CA GLN A 234 -10.27 9.99 17.52
C GLN A 234 -11.60 10.27 18.23
N GLN A 235 -11.63 10.25 19.56
CA GLN A 235 -12.82 10.59 20.35
C GLN A 235 -13.31 12.01 20.04
N ALA A 236 -12.38 12.97 19.91
CA ALA A 236 -12.71 14.36 19.64
C ALA A 236 -13.17 14.61 18.18
N THR A 237 -12.89 13.69 17.25
CA THR A 237 -13.14 13.91 15.82
C THR A 237 -14.28 13.07 15.26
N ILE A 238 -14.18 11.74 15.34
CA ILE A 238 -15.13 10.80 14.71
C ILE A 238 -15.77 9.81 15.69
N SER A 239 -15.31 9.78 16.95
CA SER A 239 -15.68 8.74 17.94
C SER A 239 -15.23 7.34 17.48
N GLY A 240 -15.93 6.28 17.91
CA GLY A 240 -15.62 4.90 17.51
C GLY A 240 -16.09 4.56 16.09
N VAL A 241 -15.51 3.52 15.52
CA VAL A 241 -15.97 2.91 14.27
C VAL A 241 -17.29 2.20 14.50
N SER A 242 -18.20 2.22 13.53
CA SER A 242 -19.49 1.53 13.62
C SER A 242 -19.34 0.06 14.03
N THR A 243 -20.12 -0.37 15.03
CA THR A 243 -20.09 -1.75 15.56
C THR A 243 -20.43 -2.79 14.49
N VAL A 244 -21.36 -2.50 13.58
CA VAL A 244 -21.71 -3.37 12.45
C VAL A 244 -20.50 -3.66 11.55
N LEU A 245 -19.71 -2.62 11.29
CA LEU A 245 -18.50 -2.76 10.44
C LEU A 245 -17.40 -3.53 11.16
N GLN A 246 -17.28 -3.34 12.47
CA GLN A 246 -16.33 -4.05 13.31
C GLN A 246 -16.70 -5.55 13.45
N GLU A 247 -17.98 -5.89 13.59
CA GLU A 247 -18.46 -7.28 13.61
C GLU A 247 -18.13 -8.00 12.30
N ALA A 248 -18.32 -7.34 11.15
CA ALA A 248 -17.93 -7.90 9.86
C ALA A 248 -16.40 -8.11 9.76
N ALA A 249 -15.62 -7.16 10.28
CA ALA A 249 -14.16 -7.27 10.29
C ALA A 249 -13.69 -8.41 11.18
N LEU A 250 -14.29 -8.55 12.37
CA LEU A 250 -14.01 -9.64 13.31
C LEU A 250 -14.27 -11.01 12.65
N ALA A 251 -15.43 -11.18 12.02
CA ALA A 251 -15.77 -12.42 11.33
C ALA A 251 -14.79 -12.77 10.22
N ALA A 252 -14.34 -11.77 9.45
CA ALA A 252 -13.33 -11.97 8.41
C ALA A 252 -11.98 -12.40 9.00
N LEU A 253 -11.52 -11.77 10.09
CA LEU A 253 -10.26 -12.11 10.75
C LEU A 253 -10.30 -13.51 11.37
N GLN A 254 -11.40 -13.87 12.02
CA GLN A 254 -11.56 -15.20 12.64
C GLN A 254 -11.57 -16.35 11.63
N GLN A 255 -11.92 -16.07 10.37
CA GLN A 255 -11.93 -17.05 9.28
C GLN A 255 -10.91 -16.71 8.19
N ALA A 256 -9.80 -16.10 8.58
CA ALA A 256 -8.80 -15.56 7.66
C ALA A 256 -8.36 -16.58 6.61
N ASP A 257 -7.96 -17.77 6.99
CA ASP A 257 -7.47 -18.79 6.06
C ASP A 257 -8.50 -19.17 5.01
N ALA A 258 -9.75 -19.39 5.42
CA ALA A 258 -10.83 -19.76 4.50
C ALA A 258 -11.17 -18.63 3.51
N VAL A 259 -11.00 -17.37 3.95
CA VAL A 259 -11.25 -16.18 3.11
C VAL A 259 -10.08 -15.91 2.17
N LEU A 260 -8.85 -16.02 2.66
CA LEU A 260 -7.67 -15.57 1.93
C LEU A 260 -7.18 -16.57 0.89
N GLN A 261 -7.21 -17.88 1.19
CA GLN A 261 -6.66 -18.91 0.29
C GLN A 261 -7.23 -18.86 -1.14
N PRO A 262 -8.56 -18.78 -1.36
CA PRO A 262 -9.09 -18.69 -2.72
C PRO A 262 -8.66 -17.41 -3.45
N MET A 263 -8.57 -16.29 -2.74
CA MET A 263 -8.15 -15.02 -3.31
C MET A 263 -6.66 -15.02 -3.68
N GLN A 264 -5.81 -15.57 -2.81
CA GLN A 264 -4.38 -15.69 -3.06
C GLN A 264 -4.07 -16.54 -4.30
N ALA A 265 -4.77 -17.67 -4.48
CA ALA A 265 -4.57 -18.54 -5.65
C ALA A 265 -4.84 -17.79 -6.96
N VAL A 266 -5.91 -16.99 -7.01
CA VAL A 266 -6.22 -16.18 -8.19
C VAL A 266 -5.20 -15.04 -8.37
N LEU A 267 -4.81 -14.37 -7.30
CA LEU A 267 -3.81 -13.30 -7.37
C LEU A 267 -2.45 -13.81 -7.85
N GLU A 268 -2.03 -14.99 -7.43
CA GLU A 268 -0.77 -15.59 -7.88
C GLU A 268 -0.81 -15.99 -9.36
N ALA A 269 -1.93 -16.55 -9.83
CA ALA A 269 -2.13 -16.82 -11.25
C ALA A 269 -2.11 -15.55 -12.09
N ASN A 270 -2.84 -14.51 -11.66
CA ASN A 270 -2.88 -13.21 -12.32
C ASN A 270 -1.52 -12.50 -12.32
N ARG A 271 -0.79 -12.57 -11.20
CA ARG A 271 0.59 -12.06 -11.08
C ARG A 271 1.48 -12.69 -12.13
N THR A 272 1.48 -14.02 -12.22
CA THR A 272 2.27 -14.79 -13.16
C THR A 272 1.91 -14.43 -14.61
N LEU A 273 0.62 -14.35 -14.92
CA LEU A 273 0.13 -13.96 -16.24
C LEU A 273 0.64 -12.55 -16.61
N MET A 274 0.51 -11.57 -15.71
CA MET A 274 0.92 -10.19 -15.98
C MET A 274 2.44 -10.08 -16.13
N ILE A 275 3.22 -10.72 -15.26
CA ILE A 275 4.70 -10.73 -15.37
C ILE A 275 5.13 -11.29 -16.73
N ASN A 276 4.60 -12.46 -17.11
CA ASN A 276 4.97 -13.10 -18.37
C ASN A 276 4.59 -12.24 -19.57
N SER A 277 3.42 -11.60 -19.54
CA SER A 277 2.97 -10.72 -20.62
C SER A 277 3.83 -9.47 -20.75
N LEU A 278 4.19 -8.84 -19.64
CA LEU A 278 5.01 -7.62 -19.66
C LEU A 278 6.47 -7.93 -20.05
N LYS A 279 7.01 -9.08 -19.66
CA LYS A 279 8.36 -9.52 -20.06
C LYS A 279 8.50 -9.82 -21.56
N GLN A 280 7.40 -10.06 -22.27
CA GLN A 280 7.42 -10.18 -23.73
C GLN A 280 7.65 -8.84 -24.43
N LEU A 281 7.41 -7.73 -23.73
CA LEU A 281 7.70 -6.38 -24.21
C LEU A 281 9.13 -6.02 -23.82
N THR A 282 10.05 -6.11 -24.78
CA THR A 282 11.50 -5.94 -24.54
C THR A 282 11.89 -4.58 -23.95
N GLU A 283 11.06 -3.58 -24.18
CA GLU A 283 11.27 -2.20 -23.72
C GLU A 283 10.69 -1.93 -22.32
N VAL A 284 9.99 -2.91 -21.70
CA VAL A 284 9.43 -2.77 -20.37
C VAL A 284 10.36 -3.41 -19.35
N ARG A 285 10.74 -2.63 -18.34
CA ARG A 285 11.54 -3.13 -17.21
C ARG A 285 10.67 -3.19 -15.95
N LEU A 286 10.80 -4.23 -15.18
CA LEU A 286 10.07 -4.39 -13.93
C LEU A 286 10.83 -5.24 -12.91
N MET A 287 10.53 -5.01 -11.63
CA MET A 287 10.78 -5.94 -10.55
C MET A 287 9.57 -6.86 -10.41
N GLU A 288 9.77 -8.16 -10.22
CA GLU A 288 8.68 -9.07 -9.90
C GLU A 288 8.17 -8.78 -8.47
N PRO A 289 6.88 -8.46 -8.30
CA PRO A 289 6.37 -8.14 -6.97
C PRO A 289 6.40 -9.37 -6.06
N GLU A 290 6.89 -9.19 -4.85
CA GLU A 290 6.90 -10.22 -3.79
C GLU A 290 5.65 -10.15 -2.91
N GLY A 291 4.96 -8.99 -2.94
CA GLY A 291 3.72 -8.77 -2.21
C GLY A 291 2.89 -7.63 -2.83
N SER A 292 1.78 -7.29 -2.19
CA SER A 292 0.70 -6.47 -2.74
C SER A 292 0.10 -7.11 -4.01
N TYR A 293 -0.74 -6.39 -4.73
CA TYR A 293 -1.30 -6.90 -5.99
C TYR A 293 -1.05 -5.94 -7.17
N TYR A 294 0.18 -5.37 -7.17
CA TYR A 294 0.61 -4.43 -8.22
C TYR A 294 1.91 -4.88 -8.86
N ILE A 295 2.04 -4.56 -10.15
CA ILE A 295 3.32 -4.46 -10.83
C ILE A 295 3.58 -2.97 -11.06
N PHE A 296 4.79 -2.53 -10.72
CA PHE A 296 5.28 -1.19 -11.01
C PHE A 296 6.37 -1.28 -12.07
N ALA A 297 6.00 -0.97 -13.30
CA ALA A 297 6.85 -1.18 -14.46
C ALA A 297 7.29 0.14 -15.08
N ASP A 298 8.52 0.15 -15.59
CA ASP A 298 9.13 1.24 -16.31
C ASP A 298 8.80 1.12 -17.81
N PHE A 299 8.14 2.12 -18.34
CA PHE A 299 7.77 2.29 -19.74
C PHE A 299 8.51 3.45 -20.40
N SER A 300 9.53 4.00 -19.75
CA SER A 300 10.24 5.20 -20.23
C SER A 300 10.85 5.02 -21.63
N ALA A 301 11.18 3.77 -22.02
CA ALA A 301 11.67 3.45 -23.34
C ALA A 301 10.67 3.77 -24.47
N TYR A 302 9.36 3.81 -24.17
CA TYR A 302 8.33 4.20 -25.14
C TYR A 302 8.14 5.72 -25.27
N LEU A 303 8.82 6.51 -24.46
CA LEU A 303 8.85 7.96 -24.65
C LEU A 303 9.69 8.29 -25.91
N ASN A 304 9.36 9.40 -26.56
CA ASN A 304 9.91 9.78 -27.85
C ASN A 304 9.59 8.78 -28.99
N HIS A 305 8.42 8.19 -28.92
CA HIS A 305 7.84 7.36 -29.97
C HIS A 305 6.67 8.05 -30.62
N THR A 306 6.28 7.56 -31.79
CA THR A 306 5.06 7.99 -32.51
C THR A 306 4.15 6.80 -32.76
N SER A 307 2.85 7.04 -32.68
CA SER A 307 1.84 6.04 -33.02
C SER A 307 1.67 5.93 -34.55
N PRO A 308 1.01 4.87 -35.05
CA PRO A 308 0.69 4.74 -36.47
C PRO A 308 -0.13 5.90 -37.04
N GLU A 309 -0.90 6.59 -36.20
CA GLU A 309 -1.68 7.77 -36.58
C GLU A 309 -0.93 9.08 -36.48
N GLY A 310 0.35 9.03 -36.10
CA GLY A 310 1.21 10.22 -35.99
C GLY A 310 1.14 10.94 -34.65
N THR A 311 0.53 10.34 -33.60
CA THR A 311 0.54 10.90 -32.25
C THR A 311 1.93 10.73 -31.64
N GLU A 312 2.56 11.82 -31.25
CA GLU A 312 3.85 11.80 -30.56
C GLU A 312 3.67 11.53 -29.07
N ILE A 313 4.46 10.59 -28.53
CA ILE A 313 4.50 10.22 -27.10
C ILE A 313 5.75 10.87 -26.49
N LYS A 314 5.61 12.05 -25.89
CA LYS A 314 6.72 12.80 -25.30
C LYS A 314 6.86 12.64 -23.80
N SER A 315 5.78 12.26 -23.14
CA SER A 315 5.72 12.13 -21.69
C SER A 315 4.97 10.87 -21.26
N GLY A 316 5.12 10.50 -20.00
CA GLY A 316 4.29 9.44 -19.39
C GLY A 316 2.80 9.74 -19.56
N THR A 317 2.38 10.99 -19.35
CA THR A 317 0.98 11.40 -19.53
C THR A 317 0.47 11.10 -20.93
N ASP A 318 1.23 11.43 -21.97
CA ASP A 318 0.85 11.12 -23.36
C ASP A 318 0.70 9.62 -23.57
N LEU A 319 1.61 8.82 -23.00
CA LEU A 319 1.56 7.37 -23.10
C LEU A 319 0.31 6.80 -22.41
N TRP A 320 0.00 7.27 -21.19
CA TRP A 320 -1.16 6.77 -20.44
C TRP A 320 -2.48 7.14 -21.11
N GLU A 321 -2.58 8.35 -21.67
CA GLU A 321 -3.74 8.76 -22.44
C GLU A 321 -3.88 7.95 -23.74
N TYR A 322 -2.78 7.74 -24.45
CA TYR A 322 -2.74 6.91 -25.65
C TYR A 322 -3.22 5.49 -25.37
N LEU A 323 -2.70 4.83 -24.33
CA LEU A 323 -3.12 3.49 -23.94
C LEU A 323 -4.61 3.45 -23.53
N LYS A 324 -5.10 4.44 -22.82
CA LYS A 324 -6.51 4.53 -22.43
C LYS A 324 -7.40 4.71 -23.66
N GLN A 325 -7.01 5.53 -24.63
CA GLN A 325 -7.80 5.82 -25.81
C GLN A 325 -7.75 4.69 -26.86
N LYS A 326 -6.59 4.11 -27.09
CA LYS A 326 -6.37 3.14 -28.17
C LYS A 326 -6.44 1.70 -27.67
N ALA A 327 -5.69 1.35 -26.63
CA ALA A 327 -5.73 0.04 -26.05
C ALA A 327 -6.99 -0.20 -25.18
N LYS A 328 -7.75 0.86 -24.83
CA LYS A 328 -8.85 0.77 -23.86
C LYS A 328 -8.40 0.17 -22.52
N VAL A 329 -7.16 0.47 -22.13
CA VAL A 329 -6.57 0.05 -20.86
C VAL A 329 -6.14 1.29 -20.08
N GLU A 330 -6.60 1.39 -18.85
CA GLU A 330 -6.22 2.46 -17.93
C GLU A 330 -5.22 1.93 -16.90
N VAL A 331 -4.10 2.63 -16.75
CA VAL A 331 -3.06 2.34 -15.75
C VAL A 331 -2.94 3.51 -14.78
N GLN A 332 -2.31 3.29 -13.63
CA GLN A 332 -2.06 4.38 -12.68
C GLN A 332 -0.69 4.99 -12.97
N PRO A 333 -0.62 6.29 -13.36
CA PRO A 333 0.62 6.97 -13.68
C PRO A 333 1.66 6.92 -12.56
N GLY A 334 2.91 6.67 -12.90
CA GLY A 334 4.04 6.64 -11.98
C GLY A 334 4.38 8.00 -11.38
N GLU A 335 4.03 9.07 -12.09
CA GLU A 335 4.13 10.46 -11.64
C GLU A 335 3.46 10.65 -10.26
N ASN A 336 2.33 10.01 -10.03
CA ASN A 336 1.61 10.06 -8.75
C ASN A 336 2.39 9.42 -7.59
N PHE A 337 3.34 8.54 -7.90
CA PHE A 337 4.19 7.85 -6.91
C PHE A 337 5.59 8.43 -6.83
N GLY A 338 5.87 9.52 -7.59
CA GLY A 338 7.17 10.16 -7.65
C GLY A 338 8.17 9.49 -8.61
N ALA A 339 7.69 8.70 -9.59
CA ALA A 339 8.50 8.00 -10.58
C ALA A 339 7.95 8.20 -12.01
N PRO A 340 8.24 9.33 -12.67
CA PRO A 340 7.81 9.58 -14.03
C PRO A 340 8.27 8.49 -15.02
N GLY A 341 7.42 8.17 -16.01
CA GLY A 341 7.67 7.11 -16.98
C GLY A 341 7.36 5.70 -16.50
N PHE A 342 7.10 5.52 -15.22
CA PHE A 342 6.58 4.26 -14.67
C PHE A 342 5.05 4.24 -14.69
N ALA A 343 4.49 3.04 -14.61
CA ALA A 343 3.07 2.85 -14.32
C ALA A 343 2.86 1.75 -13.29
N ARG A 344 1.85 1.92 -12.43
CA ARG A 344 1.34 0.85 -11.58
C ARG A 344 0.16 0.17 -12.26
N LEU A 345 0.26 -1.15 -12.40
CA LEU A 345 -0.78 -2.03 -12.93
C LEU A 345 -1.26 -2.97 -11.82
N SER A 346 -2.56 -2.97 -11.55
CA SER A 346 -3.19 -3.91 -10.61
C SER A 346 -3.50 -5.22 -11.31
N PHE A 347 -3.10 -6.33 -10.72
CA PHE A 347 -3.52 -7.66 -11.15
C PHE A 347 -4.67 -8.24 -10.29
N ALA A 348 -5.21 -7.48 -9.36
CA ALA A 348 -6.42 -7.83 -8.61
C ALA A 348 -7.69 -7.53 -9.45
N VAL A 349 -7.69 -7.99 -10.69
CA VAL A 349 -8.73 -7.83 -11.70
C VAL A 349 -9.25 -9.23 -12.07
N GLU A 350 -10.48 -9.31 -12.54
CA GLU A 350 -11.08 -10.56 -13.01
C GLU A 350 -10.20 -11.16 -14.13
N PRO A 351 -9.85 -12.49 -14.07
CA PRO A 351 -8.83 -13.09 -14.91
C PRO A 351 -9.00 -12.89 -16.42
N ASP A 352 -10.21 -13.07 -16.96
CA ASP A 352 -10.48 -12.91 -18.40
C ASP A 352 -10.30 -11.45 -18.83
N ARG A 353 -10.70 -10.50 -17.98
CA ARG A 353 -10.50 -9.07 -18.22
C ARG A 353 -9.02 -8.68 -18.15
N LEU A 354 -8.27 -9.31 -17.24
CA LEU A 354 -6.83 -9.11 -17.15
C LEU A 354 -6.14 -9.57 -18.43
N LEU A 355 -6.44 -10.79 -18.89
CA LEU A 355 -5.89 -11.33 -20.13
C LEU A 355 -6.18 -10.41 -21.32
N GLN A 356 -7.44 -9.96 -21.45
CA GLN A 356 -7.85 -9.04 -22.49
C GLN A 356 -7.06 -7.71 -22.42
N ALA A 357 -6.92 -7.13 -21.23
CA ALA A 357 -6.20 -5.88 -21.05
C ALA A 357 -4.73 -6.00 -21.45
N LEU A 358 -4.07 -7.11 -21.07
CA LEU A 358 -2.67 -7.36 -21.41
C LEU A 358 -2.44 -7.55 -22.91
N GLN A 359 -3.34 -8.26 -23.59
CA GLN A 359 -3.31 -8.42 -25.06
C GLN A 359 -3.49 -7.07 -25.78
N GLN A 360 -4.43 -6.25 -25.34
CA GLN A 360 -4.68 -4.92 -25.92
C GLN A 360 -3.50 -3.97 -25.67
N LEU A 361 -2.93 -3.98 -24.46
CA LEU A 361 -1.77 -3.18 -24.09
C LEU A 361 -0.55 -3.57 -24.95
N SER A 362 -0.25 -4.87 -25.05
CA SER A 362 0.85 -5.38 -25.85
C SER A 362 0.70 -5.00 -27.32
N SER A 363 -0.47 -5.26 -27.92
CA SER A 363 -0.76 -4.90 -29.32
C SER A 363 -0.58 -3.42 -29.61
N CYS A 364 -0.95 -2.56 -28.65
CA CYS A 364 -0.86 -1.11 -28.79
C CYS A 364 0.60 -0.63 -28.68
N LEU A 365 1.35 -1.13 -27.71
CA LEU A 365 2.75 -0.74 -27.50
C LEU A 365 3.67 -1.18 -28.63
N THR A 366 3.48 -2.38 -29.19
CA THR A 366 4.30 -2.91 -30.29
C THR A 366 4.13 -2.15 -31.60
N GLN A 367 3.09 -1.30 -31.73
CA GLN A 367 2.87 -0.45 -32.89
C GLN A 367 3.59 0.89 -32.81
N LEU A 368 4.06 1.28 -31.63
CA LEU A 368 4.83 2.51 -31.45
C LEU A 368 6.20 2.41 -32.12
N LYS A 369 6.63 3.47 -32.80
CA LYS A 369 7.94 3.56 -33.47
C LYS A 369 8.74 4.73 -32.91
N PRO A 370 10.06 4.60 -32.75
CA PRO A 370 10.89 5.73 -32.36
C PRO A 370 10.65 6.95 -33.27
N LEU A 371 10.61 8.13 -32.68
CA LEU A 371 10.57 9.38 -33.46
C LEU A 371 11.85 9.49 -34.30
N GLU A 372 11.71 9.68 -35.61
CA GLU A 372 12.84 9.98 -36.47
C GLU A 372 13.42 11.34 -36.05
N VAL A 373 14.64 11.30 -35.55
CA VAL A 373 15.40 12.56 -35.34
C VAL A 373 15.71 13.10 -36.71
N THR A 374 14.88 14.02 -37.24
CA THR A 374 15.23 14.80 -38.40
C THR A 374 16.46 15.63 -38.06
N ASN A 375 17.64 15.13 -38.46
CA ASN A 375 18.86 15.92 -38.48
C ASN A 375 18.64 17.06 -39.50
N SER A 376 18.00 18.14 -39.08
CA SER A 376 18.08 19.40 -39.78
C SER A 376 19.53 19.91 -39.67
N ARG A 377 20.36 19.49 -40.60
CA ARG A 377 21.63 20.14 -40.85
C ARG A 377 21.28 21.56 -41.37
N PHE A 378 21.51 22.54 -40.52
CA PHE A 378 21.75 23.92 -40.93
C PHE A 378 23.19 24.28 -40.60
#